data_7ba1da30d0c7dd9372e33aa7c61dcf1a
#
_entry.id   7ba1da30d0c7dd9372e33aa7c61dcf1a
#
_cell.length_a   1.000
_cell.length_b   1.000
_cell.length_c   1.000
_cell.angle_alpha   90.00
_cell.angle_beta   90.00
_cell.angle_gamma   90.00
#
_symmetry.space_group_name_H-M   'P 1'
#
loop_
_entity.id
_entity.type
_entity.pdbx_description
1 polymer ?
#
loop_
_entity_poly.entity_id
_entity_poly.type
_entity_poly.pdbx_seq_one_letter_code
_entity_poly.pdbx_strand_id
1 'polypeptide(L)'
;LFAWESKIINSTEEKKPRPNLPKTFRRKQFRPRATPMIAYDLETTNIGSGTPTPLYVTAYGRDGEYRIAEKLTDTDSLLEVLALDFLTVENDGCRFVGWNANNFDVYLVALALLKDARYEMRPYMTRSKSLRGMRVTDTVNGGEWEFLDGMAMTGCLMKLEKFLEKFAPDLPKMKGVIDFEAGEQFDATKQEHCEYAMRDSVGLYHALYAAQTIVRNTFGEVLRPTVGNMGIRIFQSHMPQDTAVQPLRDEVEQIMRDYVMRGGYCYCAKKYTGPVWKYDINQAYAAAMREAWMPDGYANKVSQYWGRYPGIYHLSAAHPTNKIPFYYVDIDGDRIFGMREITETWLTSIEVEQLKIEGWKIKITEGYLFDGRFKMTDYVDKLEHIRMNADGGPGGAVGTMMKSIGNNSYGKTVER
;
A
#
# COMPACT_ATOMS: atom_id res chain seq x y z
N LEU A 1 -1.92 3.09 26.13
CA LEU A 1 -1.40 2.90 24.74
C LEU A 1 -0.02 2.26 24.72
N PHE A 2 0.88 2.53 25.70
CA PHE A 2 2.29 2.06 25.67
C PHE A 2 2.54 0.63 26.20
N ALA A 3 1.63 0.05 26.97
CA ALA A 3 1.85 -1.26 27.61
C ALA A 3 1.65 -2.46 26.64
N TRP A 4 0.86 -2.32 25.61
CA TRP A 4 0.63 -3.37 24.62
C TRP A 4 1.71 -3.38 23.54
N GLU A 5 2.27 -2.22 23.17
CA GLU A 5 3.41 -2.15 22.24
C GLU A 5 4.61 -2.96 22.77
N SER A 6 4.85 -2.97 24.09
CA SER A 6 5.94 -3.74 24.67
C SER A 6 5.72 -5.25 24.63
N LYS A 7 4.50 -5.74 24.74
CA LYS A 7 4.18 -7.19 24.62
C LYS A 7 4.24 -7.69 23.18
N ILE A 8 3.80 -6.87 22.21
CA ILE A 8 3.87 -7.21 20.78
C ILE A 8 5.32 -7.15 20.26
N ILE A 9 6.11 -6.20 20.76
CA ILE A 9 7.53 -6.05 20.38
C ILE A 9 8.40 -7.16 20.98
N ASN A 10 8.09 -7.62 22.19
CA ASN A 10 8.86 -8.68 22.85
C ASN A 10 8.55 -10.10 22.34
N SER A 11 7.48 -10.29 21.57
CA SER A 11 7.21 -11.56 20.85
C SER A 11 7.96 -11.70 19.53
N THR A 12 8.75 -10.71 19.11
CA THR A 12 9.72 -10.88 18.04
C THR A 12 10.84 -11.77 18.53
N GLU A 13 10.68 -13.12 18.50
CA GLU A 13 11.83 -13.97 18.35
C GLU A 13 12.71 -13.35 17.27
N GLU A 14 14.00 -13.15 17.59
CA GLU A 14 15.01 -12.84 16.58
C GLU A 14 14.85 -13.91 15.49
N LYS A 15 14.14 -13.57 14.42
CA LYS A 15 14.09 -14.43 13.23
C LYS A 15 15.54 -14.62 12.86
N LYS A 16 16.07 -15.83 13.07
CA LYS A 16 17.34 -16.23 12.48
C LYS A 16 17.32 -15.68 11.06
N PRO A 17 18.27 -14.84 10.67
CA PRO A 17 18.26 -14.23 9.34
C PRO A 17 18.11 -15.38 8.37
N ARG A 18 16.98 -15.43 7.65
CA ARG A 18 16.84 -16.37 6.54
C ARG A 18 18.02 -16.08 5.66
N PRO A 19 18.83 -17.04 5.26
CA PRO A 19 19.90 -16.78 4.33
C PRO A 19 19.25 -16.03 3.17
N ASN A 20 19.68 -14.78 2.96
CA ASN A 20 19.21 -13.94 1.87
C ASN A 20 19.70 -14.58 0.56
N LEU A 21 19.03 -15.67 0.16
CA LEU A 21 19.22 -16.21 -1.17
C LEU A 21 18.74 -15.14 -2.14
N PRO A 22 19.60 -14.65 -2.99
CA PRO A 22 19.27 -13.64 -3.97
C PRO A 22 18.07 -14.12 -4.80
N LYS A 23 16.97 -13.41 -4.75
CA LYS A 23 15.76 -13.79 -5.47
C LYS A 23 15.72 -13.06 -6.80
N THR A 24 16.02 -13.78 -7.87
CA THR A 24 15.74 -13.28 -9.22
C THR A 24 14.25 -12.95 -9.36
N PHE A 25 13.97 -11.71 -9.77
CA PHE A 25 12.62 -11.25 -10.03
C PHE A 25 12.28 -11.50 -11.50
N ARG A 26 11.39 -12.47 -11.75
CA ARG A 26 11.00 -12.92 -13.10
C ARG A 26 9.50 -12.78 -13.29
N ARG A 27 9.06 -12.78 -14.53
CA ARG A 27 7.65 -12.96 -14.84
C ARG A 27 7.10 -14.21 -14.15
N LYS A 28 5.93 -14.08 -13.54
CA LYS A 28 5.23 -15.21 -12.91
C LYS A 28 3.78 -15.22 -13.35
N GLN A 29 3.29 -16.40 -13.71
CA GLN A 29 1.87 -16.63 -13.84
C GLN A 29 1.32 -17.01 -12.46
N PHE A 30 0.42 -16.19 -11.95
CA PHE A 30 -0.25 -16.46 -10.69
C PHE A 30 -1.61 -17.11 -10.98
N ARG A 31 -1.93 -18.14 -10.21
CA ARG A 31 -3.30 -18.68 -10.14
C ARG A 31 -3.78 -18.46 -8.71
N PRO A 32 -4.15 -17.23 -8.35
CA PRO A 32 -4.48 -16.92 -6.98
C PRO A 32 -5.80 -17.57 -6.60
N ARG A 33 -5.79 -18.26 -5.47
CA ARG A 33 -7.00 -18.68 -4.79
C ARG A 33 -7.52 -17.49 -3.99
N ALA A 34 -8.79 -17.15 -4.14
CA ALA A 34 -9.43 -16.16 -3.30
C ALA A 34 -9.52 -16.70 -1.86
N THR A 35 -9.07 -15.89 -0.92
CA THR A 35 -9.30 -16.16 0.50
C THR A 35 -10.72 -15.69 0.83
N PRO A 36 -11.55 -16.47 1.54
CA PRO A 36 -12.86 -16.03 1.96
C PRO A 36 -12.78 -14.75 2.77
N MET A 37 -13.68 -13.82 2.52
CA MET A 37 -13.77 -12.55 3.24
C MET A 37 -15.09 -12.49 4.00
N ILE A 38 -15.04 -11.95 5.21
CA ILE A 38 -16.17 -11.60 6.06
C ILE A 38 -16.01 -10.12 6.37
N ALA A 39 -16.97 -9.30 6.01
CA ALA A 39 -16.96 -7.90 6.40
C ALA A 39 -17.41 -7.76 7.85
N TYR A 40 -16.81 -6.84 8.60
CA TYR A 40 -17.18 -6.54 9.98
C TYR A 40 -17.10 -5.04 10.26
N ASP A 41 -17.81 -4.62 11.29
CA ASP A 41 -17.82 -3.24 11.78
C ASP A 41 -18.04 -3.20 13.29
N LEU A 42 -17.44 -2.22 13.96
CA LEU A 42 -17.52 -2.00 15.40
C LEU A 42 -18.09 -0.60 15.69
N GLU A 43 -19.23 -0.55 16.34
CA GLU A 43 -19.76 0.68 16.89
C GLU A 43 -19.29 0.90 18.34
N THR A 44 -18.93 2.11 18.66
CA THR A 44 -18.31 2.44 19.96
C THR A 44 -18.85 3.71 20.56
N THR A 45 -18.50 3.94 21.83
CA THR A 45 -18.65 5.27 22.41
C THR A 45 -17.83 6.30 21.65
N ASN A 46 -18.26 7.57 21.71
CA ASN A 46 -17.50 8.66 21.08
C ASN A 46 -16.06 8.71 21.60
N ILE A 47 -15.13 9.04 20.69
CA ILE A 47 -13.72 9.22 21.00
C ILE A 47 -13.55 10.53 21.77
N GLY A 48 -13.67 10.43 23.10
CA GLY A 48 -13.32 11.51 24.02
C GLY A 48 -11.86 11.37 24.50
N SER A 49 -11.60 11.72 25.74
CA SER A 49 -10.29 11.54 26.38
C SER A 49 -10.08 10.11 26.88
N GLY A 50 -9.92 9.11 25.99
CA GLY A 50 -9.71 7.72 26.42
C GLY A 50 -9.87 6.69 25.31
N THR A 51 -9.71 5.42 25.66
CA THR A 51 -9.99 4.30 24.75
C THR A 51 -11.50 4.17 24.62
N PRO A 52 -12.07 4.21 23.40
CA PRO A 52 -13.51 4.04 23.22
C PRO A 52 -13.95 2.62 23.63
N THR A 53 -15.16 2.54 24.17
CA THR A 53 -15.77 1.27 24.58
C THR A 53 -16.56 0.69 23.41
N PRO A 54 -16.37 -0.58 23.01
CA PRO A 54 -17.19 -1.22 22.00
C PRO A 54 -18.63 -1.40 22.53
N LEU A 55 -19.61 -1.04 21.71
CA LEU A 55 -21.04 -1.10 22.00
C LEU A 55 -21.78 -2.14 21.16
N TYR A 56 -21.31 -2.37 19.96
CA TYR A 56 -21.95 -3.26 19.03
C TYR A 56 -20.94 -3.79 18.01
N VAL A 57 -21.09 -5.03 17.61
CA VAL A 57 -20.32 -5.63 16.52
C VAL A 57 -21.24 -6.25 15.50
N THR A 58 -20.93 -6.03 14.24
CA THR A 58 -21.60 -6.70 13.12
C THR A 58 -20.60 -7.43 12.27
N ALA A 59 -21.01 -8.56 11.69
CA ALA A 59 -20.26 -9.22 10.65
C ALA A 59 -21.21 -9.87 9.63
N TYR A 60 -20.77 -9.87 8.37
CA TYR A 60 -21.52 -10.45 7.27
C TYR A 60 -20.59 -11.16 6.27
N GLY A 61 -20.96 -12.37 5.88
CA GLY A 61 -20.19 -13.17 4.94
C GLY A 61 -20.97 -14.31 4.34
N ARG A 62 -20.34 -15.05 3.40
CA ARG A 62 -20.92 -16.23 2.76
C ARG A 62 -22.30 -15.96 2.17
N ASP A 63 -22.50 -14.79 1.55
CA ASP A 63 -23.77 -14.35 0.95
C ASP A 63 -24.99 -14.42 1.90
N GLY A 64 -24.73 -14.17 3.21
CA GLY A 64 -25.75 -14.13 4.26
C GLY A 64 -25.86 -15.37 5.15
N GLU A 65 -25.17 -16.46 4.82
CA GLU A 65 -25.08 -17.64 5.70
C GLU A 65 -24.34 -17.35 7.00
N TYR A 66 -23.41 -16.37 6.98
CA TYR A 66 -22.73 -15.88 8.16
C TYR A 66 -23.17 -14.45 8.46
N ARG A 67 -23.83 -14.27 9.61
CA ARG A 67 -24.36 -12.97 10.05
C ARG A 67 -24.30 -12.87 11.56
N ILE A 68 -23.55 -11.90 12.07
CA ILE A 68 -23.40 -11.58 13.48
C ILE A 68 -23.89 -10.17 13.73
N ALA A 69 -24.58 -9.96 14.84
CA ALA A 69 -25.13 -8.67 15.26
C ALA A 69 -25.29 -8.69 16.78
N GLU A 70 -24.21 -8.40 17.51
CA GLU A 70 -24.13 -8.59 18.94
C GLU A 70 -23.90 -7.30 19.71
N LYS A 71 -24.63 -7.13 20.83
CA LYS A 71 -24.44 -6.03 21.77
C LYS A 71 -23.23 -6.28 22.63
N LEU A 72 -22.46 -5.22 22.84
CA LEU A 72 -21.25 -5.25 23.65
C LEU A 72 -21.37 -4.26 24.80
N THR A 73 -20.70 -4.56 25.91
CA THR A 73 -20.59 -3.68 27.06
C THR A 73 -19.18 -3.14 27.27
N ASP A 74 -18.19 -3.91 26.78
CA ASP A 74 -16.78 -3.65 26.98
C ASP A 74 -15.92 -4.58 26.08
N THR A 75 -14.62 -4.56 26.30
CA THR A 75 -13.69 -5.44 25.58
C THR A 75 -13.73 -6.91 26.02
N ASP A 76 -14.34 -7.25 27.16
CA ASP A 76 -14.50 -8.65 27.58
C ASP A 76 -15.65 -9.29 26.80
N SER A 77 -16.77 -8.60 26.67
CA SER A 77 -17.88 -9.06 25.82
C SER A 77 -17.46 -9.12 24.33
N LEU A 78 -16.60 -8.22 23.86
CA LEU A 78 -16.03 -8.34 22.53
C LEU A 78 -15.17 -9.61 22.40
N LEU A 79 -14.35 -9.93 23.40
CA LEU A 79 -13.55 -11.16 23.39
C LEU A 79 -14.44 -12.41 23.31
N GLU A 80 -15.54 -12.45 24.06
CA GLU A 80 -16.48 -13.58 24.01
C GLU A 80 -17.07 -13.76 22.61
N VAL A 81 -17.54 -12.69 21.97
CA VAL A 81 -18.07 -12.74 20.59
C VAL A 81 -16.98 -13.14 19.61
N LEU A 82 -15.76 -12.59 19.73
CA LEU A 82 -14.64 -12.99 18.88
C LEU A 82 -14.34 -14.50 19.00
N ALA A 83 -14.33 -15.05 20.22
CA ALA A 83 -14.00 -16.45 20.47
C ALA A 83 -15.11 -17.41 20.01
N LEU A 84 -16.39 -17.02 20.16
CA LEU A 84 -17.53 -17.89 19.88
C LEU A 84 -17.99 -17.84 18.43
N ASP A 85 -17.88 -16.67 17.79
CA ASP A 85 -18.49 -16.43 16.48
C ASP A 85 -17.47 -16.13 15.37
N PHE A 86 -16.38 -15.41 15.67
CA PHE A 86 -15.39 -15.02 14.65
C PHE A 86 -14.29 -16.08 14.49
N LEU A 87 -13.60 -16.41 15.56
CA LEU A 87 -12.40 -17.25 15.55
C LEU A 87 -12.76 -18.74 15.68
N THR A 88 -13.67 -19.20 14.84
CA THR A 88 -14.20 -20.59 14.84
C THR A 88 -13.53 -21.43 13.75
N VAL A 89 -13.66 -22.74 13.86
CA VAL A 89 -13.14 -23.69 12.86
C VAL A 89 -13.77 -23.46 11.49
N GLU A 90 -15.05 -23.07 11.43
CA GLU A 90 -15.76 -22.77 10.19
C GLU A 90 -15.21 -21.54 9.47
N ASN A 91 -14.58 -20.64 10.21
CA ASN A 91 -13.96 -19.43 9.72
C ASN A 91 -12.44 -19.54 9.57
N ASP A 92 -11.86 -20.73 9.77
CA ASP A 92 -10.41 -20.91 9.62
C ASP A 92 -9.92 -20.48 8.23
N GLY A 93 -8.84 -19.70 8.21
CA GLY A 93 -8.28 -19.10 7.01
C GLY A 93 -9.06 -17.92 6.44
N CYS A 94 -10.15 -17.48 7.07
CA CYS A 94 -10.91 -16.31 6.63
C CYS A 94 -10.20 -14.97 6.92
N ARG A 95 -10.58 -13.96 6.15
CA ARG A 95 -10.21 -12.56 6.35
C ARG A 95 -11.41 -11.78 6.85
N PHE A 96 -11.30 -11.25 8.04
CA PHE A 96 -12.22 -10.25 8.58
C PHE A 96 -11.79 -8.88 8.09
N VAL A 97 -12.65 -8.19 7.37
CA VAL A 97 -12.30 -6.93 6.70
C VAL A 97 -13.25 -5.83 7.16
N GLY A 98 -12.73 -4.83 7.87
CA GLY A 98 -13.44 -3.60 8.19
C GLY A 98 -13.03 -2.45 7.26
N TRP A 99 -13.79 -1.36 7.24
CA TRP A 99 -13.46 -0.18 6.44
C TRP A 99 -12.77 0.88 7.28
N ASN A 100 -11.54 1.28 6.92
CA ASN A 100 -10.66 2.13 7.73
C ASN A 100 -10.28 1.49 9.08
N ALA A 101 -10.38 0.17 9.17
CA ALA A 101 -10.24 -0.60 10.40
C ALA A 101 -8.85 -0.51 11.04
N ASN A 102 -7.82 -0.24 10.25
CA ASN A 102 -6.45 -0.06 10.75
C ASN A 102 -6.29 1.15 11.68
N ASN A 103 -7.20 2.11 11.61
CA ASN A 103 -7.15 3.28 12.45
C ASN A 103 -7.94 3.09 13.75
N PHE A 104 -8.80 2.06 13.82
CA PHE A 104 -9.72 1.93 14.93
C PHE A 104 -10.05 0.47 15.31
N ASP A 105 -10.83 -0.24 14.48
CA ASP A 105 -11.43 -1.54 14.84
C ASP A 105 -10.40 -2.61 15.16
N VAL A 106 -9.33 -2.71 14.37
CA VAL A 106 -8.25 -3.69 14.59
C VAL A 106 -7.57 -3.49 15.94
N TYR A 107 -7.48 -2.26 16.44
CA TYR A 107 -6.93 -2.00 17.78
C TYR A 107 -7.83 -2.52 18.88
N LEU A 108 -9.15 -2.34 18.77
CA LEU A 108 -10.11 -2.85 19.73
C LEU A 108 -10.15 -4.38 19.76
N VAL A 109 -10.12 -5.00 18.56
CA VAL A 109 -9.98 -6.46 18.45
C VAL A 109 -8.69 -6.93 19.11
N ALA A 110 -7.57 -6.27 18.85
CA ALA A 110 -6.30 -6.61 19.47
C ALA A 110 -6.34 -6.45 21.01
N LEU A 111 -6.94 -5.38 21.53
CA LEU A 111 -7.09 -5.17 22.97
C LEU A 111 -7.95 -6.25 23.63
N ALA A 112 -9.02 -6.69 22.98
CA ALA A 112 -9.83 -7.81 23.48
C ALA A 112 -9.02 -9.11 23.50
N LEU A 113 -8.36 -9.47 22.41
CA LEU A 113 -7.60 -10.71 22.28
C LEU A 113 -6.36 -10.79 23.19
N LEU A 114 -5.79 -9.65 23.59
CA LEU A 114 -4.67 -9.63 24.57
C LEU A 114 -5.05 -10.18 25.94
N LYS A 115 -6.32 -10.30 26.26
CA LYS A 115 -6.83 -10.81 27.54
C LYS A 115 -6.82 -12.33 27.61
N ASP A 116 -6.74 -13.02 26.46
CA ASP A 116 -6.69 -14.48 26.37
C ASP A 116 -5.36 -14.96 25.74
N ALA A 117 -4.53 -15.60 26.54
CA ALA A 117 -3.20 -16.09 26.14
C ALA A 117 -3.26 -17.19 25.04
N ARG A 118 -4.44 -17.75 24.76
CA ARG A 118 -4.67 -18.71 23.68
C ARG A 118 -4.41 -18.09 22.30
N TYR A 119 -4.63 -16.77 22.15
CA TYR A 119 -4.49 -16.08 20.86
C TYR A 119 -3.12 -15.43 20.72
N GLU A 120 -2.34 -15.89 19.76
CA GLU A 120 -1.12 -15.24 19.32
C GLU A 120 -1.44 -14.25 18.20
N MET A 121 -1.05 -12.98 18.37
CA MET A 121 -1.28 -11.93 17.39
C MET A 121 0.02 -11.50 16.71
N ARG A 122 0.01 -11.44 15.38
CA ARG A 122 1.13 -10.95 14.55
C ARG A 122 0.68 -9.74 13.75
N PRO A 123 0.98 -8.52 14.22
CA PRO A 123 0.60 -7.31 13.51
C PRO A 123 1.40 -7.13 12.21
N TYR A 124 0.75 -6.65 11.18
CA TYR A 124 1.37 -6.17 9.96
C TYR A 124 1.70 -4.69 10.11
N MET A 125 2.96 -4.37 10.35
CA MET A 125 3.40 -3.00 10.62
C MET A 125 4.19 -2.42 9.46
N THR A 126 4.03 -1.11 9.20
CA THR A 126 4.95 -0.36 8.36
C THR A 126 6.24 -0.05 9.14
N ARG A 127 7.28 0.42 8.43
CA ARG A 127 8.49 0.95 9.09
C ARG A 127 8.20 2.14 10.00
N SER A 128 7.22 2.95 9.65
CA SER A 128 6.73 4.07 10.50
C SER A 128 5.85 3.61 11.66
N LYS A 129 5.79 2.30 11.95
CA LYS A 129 5.00 1.68 13.02
C LYS A 129 3.48 1.86 12.87
N SER A 130 2.98 2.14 11.66
CA SER A 130 1.53 2.15 11.41
C SER A 130 1.02 0.73 11.21
N LEU A 131 -0.07 0.36 11.87
CA LEU A 131 -0.74 -0.92 11.72
C LEU A 131 -1.38 -1.04 10.32
N ARG A 132 -1.27 -2.23 9.71
CA ARG A 132 -1.85 -2.53 8.39
C ARG A 132 -2.76 -3.75 8.40
N GLY A 133 -2.97 -4.31 9.55
CA GLY A 133 -3.74 -5.50 9.80
C GLY A 133 -3.07 -6.39 10.82
N MET A 134 -3.69 -7.50 11.09
CA MET A 134 -3.23 -8.42 12.12
C MET A 134 -3.58 -9.85 11.72
N ARG A 135 -2.67 -10.77 11.94
CA ARG A 135 -2.94 -12.21 11.93
C ARG A 135 -3.15 -12.69 13.36
N VAL A 136 -4.13 -13.51 13.54
CA VAL A 136 -4.47 -14.16 14.81
C VAL A 136 -4.33 -15.66 14.63
N THR A 137 -3.71 -16.33 15.59
CA THR A 137 -3.57 -17.80 15.62
C THR A 137 -4.07 -18.31 16.96
N ASP A 138 -4.96 -19.30 16.97
CA ASP A 138 -5.30 -20.05 18.17
C ASP A 138 -4.20 -21.10 18.42
N THR A 139 -3.44 -20.92 19.49
CA THR A 139 -2.31 -21.80 19.82
C THR A 139 -2.74 -23.12 20.48
N VAL A 140 -3.99 -23.23 20.88
CA VAL A 140 -4.54 -24.40 21.57
C VAL A 140 -5.29 -25.32 20.59
N ASN A 141 -6.25 -24.73 19.83
CA ASN A 141 -7.11 -25.52 18.95
C ASN A 141 -6.62 -25.51 17.49
N GLY A 142 -5.64 -24.68 17.19
CA GLY A 142 -5.26 -24.37 15.81
C GLY A 142 -6.24 -23.37 15.19
N GLY A 143 -6.00 -23.00 13.94
CA GLY A 143 -6.77 -21.99 13.23
C GLY A 143 -6.00 -20.68 13.10
N GLU A 144 -6.23 -20.03 11.96
CA GLU A 144 -5.53 -18.80 11.61
C GLU A 144 -6.48 -17.84 10.88
N TRP A 145 -6.56 -16.61 11.34
CA TRP A 145 -7.43 -15.57 10.79
C TRP A 145 -6.65 -14.28 10.54
N GLU A 146 -7.13 -13.46 9.63
CA GLU A 146 -6.56 -12.13 9.38
C GLU A 146 -7.63 -11.05 9.60
N PHE A 147 -7.30 -10.01 10.38
CA PHE A 147 -8.09 -8.78 10.48
C PHE A 147 -7.42 -7.70 9.62
N LEU A 148 -8.15 -7.19 8.63
CA LEU A 148 -7.60 -6.35 7.58
C LEU A 148 -8.48 -5.10 7.35
N ASP A 149 -7.92 -4.15 6.62
CA ASP A 149 -8.58 -2.90 6.26
C ASP A 149 -8.90 -2.87 4.75
N GLY A 150 -10.16 -2.71 4.41
CA GLY A 150 -10.65 -2.61 3.04
C GLY A 150 -10.03 -1.45 2.24
N MET A 151 -9.75 -0.30 2.89
CA MET A 151 -9.03 0.79 2.26
C MET A 151 -7.61 0.38 1.85
N ALA A 152 -6.91 -0.33 2.73
CA ALA A 152 -5.55 -0.81 2.46
C ALA A 152 -5.52 -1.89 1.37
N MET A 153 -6.53 -2.76 1.33
CA MET A 153 -6.67 -3.83 0.33
C MET A 153 -6.97 -3.29 -1.06
N THR A 154 -7.86 -2.32 -1.16
CA THR A 154 -8.32 -1.75 -2.44
C THR A 154 -7.50 -0.55 -2.90
N GLY A 155 -6.83 0.14 -1.97
CA GLY A 155 -6.17 1.43 -2.23
C GLY A 155 -7.15 2.59 -2.43
N CYS A 156 -8.43 2.40 -2.09
CA CYS A 156 -9.47 3.42 -2.18
C CYS A 156 -9.54 4.20 -0.86
N LEU A 157 -8.75 5.26 -0.75
CA LEU A 157 -8.74 6.12 0.44
C LEU A 157 -9.92 7.10 0.40
N MET A 158 -11.12 6.58 0.66
CA MET A 158 -12.37 7.35 0.63
C MET A 158 -13.33 6.87 1.72
N LYS A 159 -14.37 7.66 2.02
CA LYS A 159 -15.43 7.25 2.94
C LYS A 159 -16.15 5.99 2.41
N LEU A 160 -16.63 5.12 3.33
CA LEU A 160 -17.38 3.91 2.99
C LEU A 160 -18.56 4.23 2.05
N GLU A 161 -19.32 5.27 2.34
CA GLU A 161 -20.44 5.72 1.51
C GLU A 161 -20.06 5.80 0.00
N LYS A 162 -18.95 6.49 -0.31
CA LYS A 162 -18.49 6.63 -1.71
C LYS A 162 -17.99 5.33 -2.32
N PHE A 163 -17.45 4.44 -1.50
CA PHE A 163 -17.06 3.12 -1.95
C PHE A 163 -18.28 2.26 -2.28
N LEU A 164 -19.31 2.29 -1.41
CA LEU A 164 -20.57 1.58 -1.65
C LEU A 164 -21.31 2.10 -2.87
N GLU A 165 -21.42 3.43 -3.04
CA GLU A 165 -22.05 4.03 -4.23
C GLU A 165 -21.52 3.46 -5.54
N LYS A 166 -20.27 3.01 -5.56
CA LYS A 166 -19.64 2.48 -6.78
C LYS A 166 -19.67 0.96 -6.88
N PHE A 167 -19.37 0.27 -5.79
CA PHE A 167 -19.17 -1.18 -5.82
C PHE A 167 -20.38 -1.98 -5.33
N ALA A 168 -21.31 -1.32 -4.63
CA ALA A 168 -22.58 -1.90 -4.16
C ALA A 168 -23.71 -0.86 -4.19
N PRO A 169 -24.06 -0.30 -5.36
CA PRO A 169 -25.00 0.81 -5.48
C PRO A 169 -26.40 0.48 -4.95
N ASP A 170 -26.79 -0.80 -4.96
CA ASP A 170 -28.07 -1.28 -4.42
C ASP A 170 -28.08 -1.37 -2.88
N LEU A 171 -26.93 -1.18 -2.25
CA LEU A 171 -26.73 -1.25 -0.80
C LEU A 171 -26.09 0.04 -0.27
N PRO A 172 -26.70 1.21 -0.52
CA PRO A 172 -26.10 2.47 -0.06
C PRO A 172 -26.11 2.53 1.46
N LYS A 173 -25.17 3.33 2.00
CA LYS A 173 -25.14 3.64 3.43
C LYS A 173 -26.42 4.35 3.84
N MET A 174 -27.00 3.96 4.98
CA MET A 174 -28.18 4.61 5.54
C MET A 174 -27.80 6.02 6.01
N LYS A 175 -28.66 7.01 5.72
CA LYS A 175 -28.44 8.42 6.06
C LYS A 175 -29.46 8.91 7.09
N GLY A 176 -29.01 9.81 7.95
CA GLY A 176 -29.90 10.47 8.92
C GLY A 176 -30.43 9.58 10.03
N VAL A 177 -29.83 8.39 10.24
CA VAL A 177 -30.21 7.49 11.34
C VAL A 177 -29.59 7.94 12.65
N ILE A 178 -28.32 8.41 12.60
CA ILE A 178 -27.59 8.92 13.76
C ILE A 178 -26.98 10.26 13.36
N ASP A 179 -27.25 11.30 14.13
CA ASP A 179 -26.63 12.62 13.93
C ASP A 179 -25.39 12.79 14.80
N PHE A 180 -24.27 12.24 14.30
CA PHE A 180 -22.98 12.39 14.98
C PHE A 180 -22.49 13.85 15.05
N GLU A 181 -22.93 14.73 14.13
CA GLU A 181 -22.57 16.16 14.17
C GLU A 181 -23.30 16.89 15.29
N ALA A 182 -24.52 16.48 15.60
CA ALA A 182 -25.27 16.97 16.77
C ALA A 182 -24.83 16.28 18.08
N GLY A 183 -23.87 15.37 18.04
CA GLY A 183 -23.35 14.64 19.21
C GLY A 183 -24.19 13.43 19.63
N GLU A 184 -25.11 12.98 18.78
CA GLU A 184 -25.83 11.72 19.02
C GLU A 184 -24.84 10.54 19.00
N GLN A 185 -25.08 9.57 19.92
CA GLN A 185 -24.26 8.37 20.02
C GLN A 185 -25.04 7.15 19.50
N PHE A 186 -24.28 6.14 19.07
CA PHE A 186 -24.84 4.85 18.77
C PHE A 186 -25.54 4.26 19.99
N ASP A 187 -26.74 3.76 19.81
CA ASP A 187 -27.56 3.14 20.85
C ASP A 187 -28.00 1.75 20.39
N ALA A 188 -27.39 0.70 20.95
CA ALA A 188 -27.70 -0.69 20.65
C ALA A 188 -29.12 -1.14 21.06
N THR A 189 -29.90 -0.30 21.76
CA THR A 189 -31.29 -0.59 22.07
C THR A 189 -32.24 -0.16 20.97
N LYS A 190 -31.81 0.74 20.09
CA LYS A 190 -32.60 1.22 18.94
C LYS A 190 -32.38 0.27 17.75
N GLN A 191 -33.46 -0.31 17.27
CA GLN A 191 -33.41 -1.23 16.14
C GLN A 191 -32.82 -0.56 14.87
N GLU A 192 -33.18 0.68 14.60
CA GLU A 192 -32.68 1.44 13.45
C GLU A 192 -31.15 1.64 13.46
N HIS A 193 -30.54 1.82 14.65
CA HIS A 193 -29.09 1.90 14.80
C HIS A 193 -28.42 0.53 14.53
N CYS A 194 -29.03 -0.55 14.99
CA CYS A 194 -28.55 -1.91 14.70
C CYS A 194 -28.65 -2.25 13.22
N GLU A 195 -29.74 -1.84 12.56
CA GLU A 195 -29.89 -1.99 11.11
C GLU A 195 -28.88 -1.17 10.32
N TYR A 196 -28.57 0.05 10.77
CA TYR A 196 -27.52 0.90 10.21
C TYR A 196 -26.16 0.22 10.26
N ALA A 197 -25.73 -0.27 11.43
CA ALA A 197 -24.47 -0.96 11.60
C ALA A 197 -24.38 -2.24 10.72
N MET A 198 -25.45 -3.04 10.72
CA MET A 198 -25.50 -4.24 9.86
C MET A 198 -25.45 -3.89 8.38
N ARG A 199 -26.11 -2.79 7.96
CA ARG A 199 -26.09 -2.34 6.56
C ARG A 199 -24.67 -2.01 6.08
N ASP A 200 -23.84 -1.43 6.95
CA ASP A 200 -22.44 -1.11 6.64
C ASP A 200 -21.65 -2.40 6.39
N SER A 201 -21.79 -3.44 7.23
CA SER A 201 -21.13 -4.74 7.00
C SER A 201 -21.64 -5.46 5.75
N VAL A 202 -22.94 -5.48 5.50
CA VAL A 202 -23.52 -6.09 4.28
C VAL A 202 -23.01 -5.37 3.04
N GLY A 203 -23.12 -4.04 3.03
CA GLY A 203 -22.65 -3.22 1.91
C GLY A 203 -21.16 -3.42 1.63
N LEU A 204 -20.34 -3.40 2.68
CA LEU A 204 -18.90 -3.60 2.57
C LEU A 204 -18.55 -4.97 1.98
N TYR A 205 -19.21 -6.04 2.43
CA TYR A 205 -19.00 -7.38 1.88
C TYR A 205 -19.20 -7.41 0.36
N HIS A 206 -20.38 -6.97 -0.11
CA HIS A 206 -20.70 -6.98 -1.53
C HIS A 206 -19.77 -6.07 -2.34
N ALA A 207 -19.44 -4.91 -1.81
CA ALA A 207 -18.51 -3.98 -2.46
C ALA A 207 -17.08 -4.55 -2.59
N LEU A 208 -16.57 -5.25 -1.58
CA LEU A 208 -15.27 -5.92 -1.63
C LEU A 208 -15.25 -7.05 -2.67
N TYR A 209 -16.31 -7.84 -2.76
CA TYR A 209 -16.42 -8.89 -3.77
C TYR A 209 -16.55 -8.33 -5.19
N ALA A 210 -17.28 -7.22 -5.37
CA ALA A 210 -17.32 -6.51 -6.64
C ALA A 210 -15.95 -5.97 -7.05
N ALA A 211 -15.22 -5.33 -6.13
CA ALA A 211 -13.86 -4.87 -6.36
C ALA A 211 -12.91 -6.04 -6.69
N GLN A 212 -13.01 -7.16 -5.96
CA GLN A 212 -12.24 -8.37 -6.24
C GLN A 212 -12.55 -8.95 -7.63
N THR A 213 -13.80 -8.93 -8.04
CA THR A 213 -14.23 -9.40 -9.36
C THR A 213 -13.59 -8.57 -10.47
N ILE A 214 -13.54 -7.25 -10.30
CA ILE A 214 -12.86 -6.36 -11.26
C ILE A 214 -11.37 -6.72 -11.36
N VAL A 215 -10.67 -6.85 -10.23
CA VAL A 215 -9.24 -7.21 -10.20
C VAL A 215 -9.01 -8.58 -10.85
N ARG A 216 -9.88 -9.55 -10.56
CA ARG A 216 -9.79 -10.91 -11.09
C ARG A 216 -9.99 -10.95 -12.60
N ASN A 217 -11.03 -10.31 -13.10
CA ASN A 217 -11.36 -10.28 -14.52
C ASN A 217 -10.33 -9.49 -15.33
N THR A 218 -9.74 -8.46 -14.71
CA THR A 218 -8.79 -7.59 -15.37
C THR A 218 -7.38 -8.17 -15.41
N PHE A 219 -6.90 -8.68 -14.27
CA PHE A 219 -5.49 -9.05 -14.08
C PHE A 219 -5.28 -10.53 -13.71
N GLY A 220 -6.34 -11.29 -13.51
CA GLY A 220 -6.24 -12.66 -13.00
C GLY A 220 -5.72 -12.74 -11.55
N GLU A 221 -5.80 -11.64 -10.78
CA GLU A 221 -5.35 -11.56 -9.38
C GLU A 221 -6.56 -11.38 -8.46
N VAL A 222 -6.35 -11.46 -7.15
CA VAL A 222 -7.37 -11.26 -6.11
C VAL A 222 -6.93 -10.16 -5.15
N LEU A 223 -7.86 -9.63 -4.37
CA LEU A 223 -7.53 -8.67 -3.33
C LEU A 223 -6.52 -9.28 -2.34
N ARG A 224 -5.49 -8.52 -2.02
CA ARG A 224 -4.42 -8.88 -1.08
C ARG A 224 -4.53 -8.01 0.17
N PRO A 225 -3.86 -8.38 1.27
CA PRO A 225 -3.88 -7.58 2.49
C PRO A 225 -3.53 -6.10 2.29
N THR A 226 -2.77 -5.78 1.25
CA THR A 226 -2.53 -4.40 0.83
C THR A 226 -2.52 -4.27 -0.70
N VAL A 227 -2.92 -3.12 -1.20
CA VAL A 227 -2.83 -2.78 -2.63
C VAL A 227 -1.39 -2.88 -3.15
N GLY A 228 -0.39 -2.62 -2.31
CA GLY A 228 1.02 -2.79 -2.68
C GLY A 228 1.39 -4.24 -2.97
N ASN A 229 0.95 -5.17 -2.13
CA ASN A 229 1.16 -6.61 -2.37
C ASN A 229 0.44 -7.10 -3.64
N MET A 230 -0.74 -6.58 -3.90
CA MET A 230 -1.48 -6.85 -5.13
C MET A 230 -0.77 -6.25 -6.34
N GLY A 231 -0.37 -4.98 -6.26
CA GLY A 231 0.28 -4.26 -7.34
C GLY A 231 1.57 -4.91 -7.82
N ILE A 232 2.48 -5.31 -6.90
CA ILE A 232 3.74 -5.97 -7.30
C ILE A 232 3.51 -7.34 -7.97
N ARG A 233 2.47 -8.08 -7.57
CA ARG A 233 2.12 -9.34 -8.22
C ARG A 233 1.56 -9.12 -9.62
N ILE A 234 0.68 -8.14 -9.78
CA ILE A 234 0.15 -7.75 -11.09
C ILE A 234 1.30 -7.27 -11.99
N PHE A 235 2.18 -6.40 -11.49
CA PHE A 235 3.39 -5.97 -12.20
C PHE A 235 4.22 -7.16 -12.67
N GLN A 236 4.53 -8.09 -11.75
CA GLN A 236 5.34 -9.27 -12.05
C GLN A 236 4.68 -10.20 -13.09
N SER A 237 3.34 -10.30 -13.11
CA SER A 237 2.62 -11.11 -14.09
C SER A 237 2.61 -10.49 -15.50
N HIS A 238 2.83 -9.18 -15.60
CA HIS A 238 2.86 -8.43 -16.85
C HIS A 238 4.27 -8.11 -17.36
N MET A 239 5.32 -8.55 -16.64
CA MET A 239 6.69 -8.44 -17.16
C MET A 239 6.83 -9.20 -18.49
N PRO A 240 7.68 -8.74 -19.43
CA PRO A 240 7.99 -9.49 -20.64
C PRO A 240 8.47 -10.91 -20.31
N GLN A 241 8.27 -11.86 -21.23
CA GLN A 241 8.40 -13.29 -20.94
C GLN A 241 9.79 -13.69 -20.45
N ASP A 242 10.82 -13.20 -21.08
CA ASP A 242 12.21 -13.60 -20.80
C ASP A 242 12.95 -12.63 -19.85
N THR A 243 12.24 -11.69 -19.28
CA THR A 243 12.81 -10.72 -18.35
C THR A 243 13.17 -11.37 -17.02
N ALA A 244 14.40 -11.10 -16.54
CA ALA A 244 14.90 -11.59 -15.27
C ALA A 244 15.75 -10.54 -14.56
N VAL A 245 15.15 -9.77 -13.68
CA VAL A 245 15.89 -8.84 -12.80
C VAL A 245 16.66 -9.65 -11.77
N GLN A 246 17.97 -9.58 -11.84
CA GLN A 246 18.86 -10.29 -10.93
C GLN A 246 19.01 -9.53 -9.61
N PRO A 247 19.29 -10.22 -8.53
CA PRO A 247 19.63 -9.56 -7.27
C PRO A 247 20.89 -8.73 -7.42
N LEU A 248 20.87 -7.55 -6.82
CA LEU A 248 22.05 -6.71 -6.77
C LEU A 248 23.09 -7.26 -5.79
N ARG A 249 24.37 -7.00 -6.03
CA ARG A 249 25.39 -7.17 -5.01
C ARG A 249 25.17 -6.14 -3.92
N ASP A 250 25.56 -6.46 -2.68
CA ASP A 250 25.34 -5.58 -1.53
C ASP A 250 25.88 -4.16 -1.75
N GLU A 251 27.06 -4.04 -2.37
CA GLU A 251 27.65 -2.77 -2.75
C GLU A 251 26.74 -1.95 -3.69
N VAL A 252 26.26 -2.57 -4.75
CA VAL A 252 25.41 -1.90 -5.76
C VAL A 252 24.05 -1.56 -5.15
N GLU A 253 23.51 -2.45 -4.32
CA GLU A 253 22.26 -2.19 -3.61
C GLU A 253 22.39 -1.01 -2.65
N GLN A 254 23.52 -0.89 -1.94
CA GLN A 254 23.79 0.24 -1.05
C GLN A 254 23.87 1.56 -1.83
N ILE A 255 24.60 1.57 -2.95
CA ILE A 255 24.67 2.74 -3.84
C ILE A 255 23.29 3.14 -4.34
N MET A 256 22.49 2.18 -4.78
CA MET A 256 21.12 2.44 -5.25
C MET A 256 20.27 3.07 -4.14
N ARG A 257 20.43 2.63 -2.91
CA ARG A 257 19.66 3.17 -1.76
C ARG A 257 20.09 4.55 -1.35
N ASP A 258 21.38 4.79 -1.31
CA ASP A 258 21.90 6.03 -0.78
C ASP A 258 21.83 7.18 -1.78
N TYR A 259 21.96 6.89 -3.07
CA TYR A 259 22.11 7.93 -4.11
C TYR A 259 20.99 7.91 -5.17
N VAL A 260 20.41 6.75 -5.50
CA VAL A 260 19.48 6.63 -6.63
C VAL A 260 18.02 6.66 -6.19
N MET A 261 17.70 6.00 -5.08
CA MET A 261 16.33 5.94 -4.55
C MET A 261 15.96 7.24 -3.83
N ARG A 262 15.70 8.27 -4.62
CA ARG A 262 15.30 9.57 -4.10
C ARG A 262 13.78 9.69 -4.07
N GLY A 263 13.24 10.18 -2.95
CA GLY A 263 11.83 10.58 -2.86
C GLY A 263 11.55 11.86 -3.63
N GLY A 264 10.28 12.19 -3.77
CA GLY A 264 9.89 13.50 -4.30
C GLY A 264 10.49 14.64 -3.50
N TYR A 265 10.77 15.75 -4.16
CA TYR A 265 11.28 16.97 -3.52
C TYR A 265 10.41 18.17 -3.85
N CYS A 266 10.44 19.13 -2.93
CA CYS A 266 9.81 20.44 -3.12
C CYS A 266 10.90 21.50 -3.25
N TYR A 267 10.77 22.35 -4.22
CA TYR A 267 11.67 23.49 -4.44
C TYR A 267 10.88 24.76 -4.69
N CYS A 268 11.31 25.86 -4.05
CA CYS A 268 10.80 27.19 -4.27
C CYS A 268 11.95 28.14 -4.57
N ALA A 269 12.01 28.66 -5.78
CA ALA A 269 13.12 29.52 -6.22
C ALA A 269 13.14 30.88 -5.49
N LYS A 270 11.97 31.44 -5.16
CA LYS A 270 11.83 32.75 -4.50
C LYS A 270 10.51 32.82 -3.73
N LYS A 271 10.49 33.63 -2.67
CA LYS A 271 9.24 34.02 -2.05
C LYS A 271 8.46 34.89 -3.07
N TYR A 272 7.24 34.44 -3.38
CA TYR A 272 6.37 35.14 -4.35
C TYR A 272 5.01 35.39 -3.72
N THR A 273 4.46 36.59 -4.02
CA THR A 273 3.10 36.97 -3.65
C THR A 273 2.40 37.46 -4.90
N GLY A 274 1.35 36.74 -5.34
CA GLY A 274 0.60 37.08 -6.55
C GLY A 274 -0.06 35.86 -7.17
N PRO A 275 -0.69 35.99 -8.34
CA PRO A 275 -1.30 34.87 -9.06
C PRO A 275 -0.28 33.78 -9.39
N VAL A 276 -0.64 32.51 -9.16
CA VAL A 276 0.19 31.34 -9.51
C VAL A 276 -0.62 30.35 -10.33
N TRP A 277 0.05 29.70 -11.28
CA TRP A 277 -0.52 28.62 -12.05
C TRP A 277 -0.02 27.29 -11.46
N LYS A 278 -0.95 26.38 -11.18
CA LYS A 278 -0.64 25.03 -10.71
C LYS A 278 -0.76 24.04 -11.86
N TYR A 279 0.34 23.37 -12.17
CA TYR A 279 0.38 22.28 -13.13
C TYR A 279 0.65 20.97 -12.39
N ASP A 280 0.05 19.88 -12.87
CA ASP A 280 0.26 18.53 -12.34
C ASP A 280 0.51 17.56 -13.50
N ILE A 281 1.42 16.62 -13.29
CA ILE A 281 1.67 15.54 -14.26
C ILE A 281 0.76 14.39 -13.91
N ASN A 282 -0.22 14.15 -14.77
CA ASN A 282 -1.13 13.02 -14.59
C ASN A 282 -0.36 11.70 -14.54
N GLN A 283 -0.51 10.97 -13.42
CA GLN A 283 0.10 9.65 -13.24
C GLN A 283 1.63 9.62 -13.50
N ALA A 284 2.37 10.56 -12.93
CA ALA A 284 3.82 10.69 -13.18
C ALA A 284 4.60 9.36 -13.07
N TYR A 285 4.30 8.53 -12.07
CA TYR A 285 4.95 7.20 -11.92
C TYR A 285 4.58 6.24 -13.05
N ALA A 286 3.32 6.20 -13.45
CA ALA A 286 2.86 5.36 -14.56
C ALA A 286 3.49 5.82 -15.88
N ALA A 287 3.51 7.14 -16.15
CA ALA A 287 4.16 7.70 -17.32
C ALA A 287 5.66 7.36 -17.36
N ALA A 288 6.35 7.48 -16.22
CA ALA A 288 7.76 7.09 -16.11
C ALA A 288 7.96 5.59 -16.38
N MET A 289 7.13 4.72 -15.82
CA MET A 289 7.20 3.27 -16.09
C MET A 289 6.91 2.90 -17.54
N ARG A 290 6.06 3.66 -18.24
CA ARG A 290 5.76 3.47 -19.65
C ARG A 290 6.96 3.78 -20.54
N GLU A 291 7.62 4.91 -20.28
CA GLU A 291 8.66 5.44 -21.15
C GLU A 291 10.05 4.94 -20.81
N ALA A 292 10.35 4.76 -19.54
CA ALA A 292 11.68 4.38 -19.09
C ALA A 292 12.01 2.92 -19.43
N TRP A 293 13.25 2.70 -19.83
CA TRP A 293 13.84 1.37 -19.87
C TRP A 293 14.17 0.92 -18.45
N MET A 294 13.57 -0.18 -18.02
CA MET A 294 13.86 -0.82 -16.75
C MET A 294 15.04 -1.79 -16.90
N PRO A 295 15.86 -1.94 -15.84
CA PRO A 295 17.00 -2.85 -15.87
C PRO A 295 16.57 -4.31 -15.92
N ASP A 296 17.32 -5.12 -16.69
CA ASP A 296 17.20 -6.57 -16.79
C ASP A 296 18.61 -7.20 -16.71
N GLY A 297 18.69 -8.44 -16.20
CA GLY A 297 19.95 -9.16 -16.05
C GLY A 297 20.82 -8.68 -14.89
N TYR A 298 22.13 -8.76 -15.06
CA TYR A 298 23.13 -8.44 -14.03
C TYR A 298 23.66 -7.02 -14.17
N ALA A 299 24.01 -6.42 -13.02
CA ALA A 299 24.73 -5.16 -12.97
C ALA A 299 26.26 -5.42 -13.07
N ASN A 300 26.86 -5.07 -14.19
CA ASN A 300 28.27 -5.27 -14.47
C ASN A 300 29.08 -3.98 -14.33
N LYS A 301 30.25 -4.04 -13.71
CA LYS A 301 31.11 -2.88 -13.53
C LYS A 301 31.64 -2.37 -14.87
N VAL A 302 31.62 -1.06 -15.08
CA VAL A 302 32.10 -0.38 -16.27
C VAL A 302 32.91 0.86 -15.90
N SER A 303 33.82 1.28 -16.77
CA SER A 303 34.68 2.47 -16.58
C SER A 303 34.27 3.67 -17.43
N GLN A 304 33.25 3.51 -18.27
CA GLN A 304 32.76 4.55 -19.17
C GLN A 304 31.26 4.52 -19.36
N TYR A 305 30.70 5.59 -19.90
CA TYR A 305 29.27 5.73 -20.13
C TYR A 305 28.78 4.93 -21.34
N TRP A 306 27.69 4.18 -21.14
CA TRP A 306 27.01 3.41 -22.16
C TRP A 306 25.52 3.78 -22.19
N GLY A 307 25.16 4.81 -22.94
CA GLY A 307 23.82 5.42 -22.93
C GLY A 307 22.66 4.57 -23.45
N ARG A 308 22.90 3.34 -23.90
CA ARG A 308 21.84 2.48 -24.47
C ARG A 308 21.14 1.59 -23.47
N TYR A 309 21.70 1.43 -22.28
CA TYR A 309 21.21 0.52 -21.25
C TYR A 309 21.05 1.23 -19.91
N PRO A 310 20.09 0.79 -19.07
CA PRO A 310 20.01 1.26 -17.71
C PRO A 310 21.32 1.04 -16.96
N GLY A 311 21.75 2.04 -16.21
CA GLY A 311 22.95 1.98 -15.41
C GLY A 311 23.00 3.07 -14.37
N ILE A 312 23.97 2.96 -13.49
CA ILE A 312 24.34 3.99 -12.50
C ILE A 312 25.81 4.31 -12.65
N TYR A 313 26.17 5.57 -12.53
CA TYR A 313 27.51 6.06 -12.81
C TYR A 313 28.02 6.96 -11.70
N HIS A 314 29.24 6.70 -11.24
CA HIS A 314 29.97 7.57 -10.35
C HIS A 314 30.66 8.66 -11.15
N LEU A 315 30.37 9.91 -10.83
CA LEU A 315 30.83 11.02 -11.65
C LEU A 315 31.02 12.31 -10.86
N SER A 316 31.76 13.22 -11.46
CA SER A 316 31.73 14.63 -11.17
C SER A 316 31.28 15.40 -12.41
N ALA A 317 30.64 16.57 -12.22
CA ALA A 317 30.18 17.38 -13.32
C ALA A 317 30.25 18.87 -12.99
N ALA A 318 30.48 19.71 -14.01
CA ALA A 318 30.51 21.17 -13.87
C ALA A 318 29.74 21.84 -14.99
N HIS A 319 29.07 22.97 -14.68
CA HIS A 319 28.35 23.79 -15.63
C HIS A 319 28.80 25.28 -15.52
N PRO A 320 29.05 25.93 -16.66
CA PRO A 320 29.61 27.30 -16.66
C PRO A 320 28.62 28.37 -16.15
N THR A 321 27.32 28.11 -16.21
CA THR A 321 26.29 29.06 -15.81
C THR A 321 25.44 28.50 -14.69
N ASN A 322 24.93 29.40 -13.81
CA ASN A 322 24.05 29.02 -12.73
C ASN A 322 22.63 28.73 -13.27
N LYS A 323 22.37 27.49 -13.63
CA LYS A 323 21.03 27.01 -13.92
C LYS A 323 20.52 26.26 -12.71
N ILE A 324 19.22 26.29 -12.48
CA ILE A 324 18.60 25.44 -11.47
C ILE A 324 18.66 23.99 -11.99
N PRO A 325 19.54 23.15 -11.46
CA PRO A 325 19.63 21.77 -11.91
C PRO A 325 18.45 20.97 -11.34
N PHE A 326 18.06 19.93 -12.06
CA PHE A 326 17.17 18.90 -11.53
C PHE A 326 17.82 18.14 -10.35
N TYR A 327 19.12 18.26 -10.18
CA TYR A 327 19.92 17.63 -9.15
C TYR A 327 20.05 18.51 -7.91
N TYR A 328 20.02 17.91 -6.75
CA TYR A 328 20.27 18.54 -5.45
C TYR A 328 21.29 17.74 -4.66
N VAL A 329 21.94 18.40 -3.72
CA VAL A 329 22.82 17.78 -2.74
C VAL A 329 22.16 17.88 -1.38
N ASP A 330 22.14 16.79 -0.62
CA ASP A 330 21.75 16.80 0.79
C ASP A 330 22.98 17.14 1.64
N ILE A 331 22.93 18.26 2.34
CA ILE A 331 23.96 18.66 3.30
C ILE A 331 23.27 18.85 4.65
N ASP A 332 23.67 18.05 5.65
CA ASP A 332 23.12 18.08 7.02
C ASP A 332 21.56 17.97 7.06
N GLY A 333 20.99 17.24 6.11
CA GLY A 333 19.54 17.07 5.96
C GLY A 333 18.84 18.13 5.12
N ASP A 334 19.55 19.16 4.67
CA ASP A 334 19.03 20.20 3.80
C ASP A 334 19.31 19.90 2.32
N ARG A 335 18.28 20.08 1.48
CA ARG A 335 18.38 19.90 0.01
C ARG A 335 18.82 21.21 -0.64
N ILE A 336 20.03 21.24 -1.16
CA ILE A 336 20.62 22.40 -1.80
C ILE A 336 20.56 22.24 -3.31
N PHE A 337 19.96 23.23 -3.97
CA PHE A 337 19.81 23.31 -5.43
C PHE A 337 20.66 24.44 -6.00
N GLY A 338 20.87 24.42 -7.32
CA GLY A 338 21.54 25.51 -8.03
C GLY A 338 23.05 25.48 -7.97
N MET A 339 23.65 24.35 -7.62
CA MET A 339 25.10 24.19 -7.62
C MET A 339 25.65 24.19 -9.06
N ARG A 340 26.82 24.81 -9.27
CA ARG A 340 27.55 24.80 -10.54
C ARG A 340 28.46 23.60 -10.71
N GLU A 341 28.75 22.92 -9.61
CA GLU A 341 29.61 21.76 -9.55
C GLU A 341 28.89 20.64 -8.80
N ILE A 342 28.93 19.46 -9.35
CA ILE A 342 28.57 18.20 -8.72
C ILE A 342 29.90 17.51 -8.41
N THR A 343 30.27 17.48 -7.16
CA THR A 343 31.40 16.66 -6.69
C THR A 343 30.98 15.20 -6.72
N GLU A 344 31.87 14.29 -6.55
CA GLU A 344 31.68 12.84 -6.66
C GLU A 344 30.33 12.33 -6.13
N THR A 345 29.50 11.78 -7.02
CA THR A 345 28.18 11.25 -6.71
C THR A 345 27.77 10.15 -7.69
N TRP A 346 26.74 9.38 -7.35
CA TRP A 346 26.14 8.39 -8.22
C TRP A 346 24.85 8.93 -8.85
N LEU A 347 24.76 8.84 -10.18
CA LEU A 347 23.57 9.21 -10.96
C LEU A 347 23.17 8.08 -11.91
N THR A 348 21.88 8.02 -12.21
CA THR A 348 21.33 7.08 -13.21
C THR A 348 21.72 7.50 -14.63
N SER A 349 21.66 6.56 -15.57
CA SER A 349 21.83 6.85 -16.99
C SER A 349 20.90 7.95 -17.50
N ILE A 350 19.68 8.04 -16.97
CA ILE A 350 18.69 9.09 -17.33
C ILE A 350 19.18 10.47 -16.88
N GLU A 351 19.68 10.57 -15.65
CA GLU A 351 20.22 11.81 -15.12
C GLU A 351 21.50 12.24 -15.85
N VAL A 352 22.37 11.30 -16.20
CA VAL A 352 23.56 11.57 -17.01
C VAL A 352 23.18 12.12 -18.40
N GLU A 353 22.18 11.56 -19.07
CA GLU A 353 21.69 12.10 -20.34
C GLU A 353 21.13 13.52 -20.17
N GLN A 354 20.39 13.76 -19.09
CA GLN A 354 19.87 15.09 -18.81
C GLN A 354 20.99 16.12 -18.59
N LEU A 355 22.04 15.77 -17.85
CA LEU A 355 23.22 16.62 -17.69
C LEU A 355 23.88 16.95 -19.03
N LYS A 356 23.97 15.97 -19.94
CA LYS A 356 24.52 16.19 -21.29
C LYS A 356 23.66 17.16 -22.11
N ILE A 357 22.33 16.95 -22.09
CA ILE A 357 21.37 17.83 -22.78
C ILE A 357 21.49 19.28 -22.26
N GLU A 358 21.70 19.45 -20.96
CA GLU A 358 21.87 20.75 -20.33
C GLU A 358 23.28 21.36 -20.54
N GLY A 359 24.22 20.63 -21.14
CA GLY A 359 25.55 21.12 -21.47
C GLY A 359 26.57 21.05 -20.33
N TRP A 360 26.36 20.14 -19.36
CA TRP A 360 27.33 19.91 -18.28
C TRP A 360 28.58 19.22 -18.82
N LYS A 361 29.75 19.60 -18.31
CA LYS A 361 31.00 18.87 -18.50
C LYS A 361 31.05 17.74 -17.47
N ILE A 362 31.01 16.51 -17.93
CA ILE A 362 30.88 15.29 -17.09
C ILE A 362 32.17 14.49 -17.12
N LYS A 363 32.67 14.07 -15.97
CA LYS A 363 33.78 13.14 -15.83
C LYS A 363 33.26 11.91 -15.06
N ILE A 364 33.14 10.77 -15.77
CA ILE A 364 32.75 9.49 -15.17
C ILE A 364 34.01 8.76 -14.74
N THR A 365 33.97 8.18 -13.55
CA THR A 365 35.09 7.39 -12.96
C THR A 365 34.81 5.90 -13.02
N GLU A 366 33.59 5.49 -12.75
CA GLU A 366 33.13 4.10 -12.82
C GLU A 366 31.60 4.05 -12.92
N GLY A 367 31.07 2.87 -13.11
CA GLY A 367 29.63 2.65 -13.11
C GLY A 367 29.25 1.18 -13.05
N TYR A 368 27.95 0.94 -13.00
CA TYR A 368 27.35 -0.39 -13.17
C TYR A 368 26.31 -0.33 -14.27
N LEU A 369 26.44 -1.19 -15.27
CA LEU A 369 25.56 -1.30 -16.41
C LEU A 369 24.80 -2.62 -16.34
N PHE A 370 23.50 -2.58 -16.59
CA PHE A 370 22.69 -3.80 -16.65
C PHE A 370 22.80 -4.47 -18.03
N ASP A 371 22.82 -5.81 -18.06
CA ASP A 371 22.98 -6.61 -19.29
C ASP A 371 21.85 -6.39 -20.30
N GLY A 372 20.64 -6.20 -19.78
CA GLY A 372 19.43 -6.05 -20.56
C GLY A 372 18.53 -4.93 -20.09
N ARG A 373 17.44 -4.77 -20.82
CA ARG A 373 16.41 -3.77 -20.51
C ARG A 373 15.05 -4.21 -21.00
N PHE A 374 13.99 -3.75 -20.33
CA PHE A 374 12.61 -4.01 -20.75
C PHE A 374 11.72 -2.80 -20.51
N LYS A 375 10.53 -2.81 -21.07
CA LYS A 375 9.49 -1.80 -20.83
C LYS A 375 8.24 -2.44 -20.24
N MET A 376 7.49 -1.64 -19.48
CA MET A 376 6.20 -2.01 -18.91
C MET A 376 5.04 -1.29 -19.60
N THR A 377 5.19 -0.95 -20.86
CA THR A 377 4.19 -0.19 -21.64
C THR A 377 2.81 -0.86 -21.59
N ASP A 378 2.72 -2.14 -21.93
CA ASP A 378 1.45 -2.88 -21.97
C ASP A 378 0.74 -2.91 -20.60
N TYR A 379 1.51 -3.02 -19.53
CA TYR A 379 0.99 -2.97 -18.16
C TYR A 379 0.37 -1.61 -17.84
N VAL A 380 1.11 -0.54 -18.14
CA VAL A 380 0.67 0.82 -17.86
C VAL A 380 -0.53 1.19 -18.74
N ASP A 381 -0.48 0.85 -20.03
CA ASP A 381 -1.58 1.11 -20.96
C ASP A 381 -2.87 0.42 -20.53
N LYS A 382 -2.78 -0.81 -20.03
CA LYS A 382 -3.92 -1.54 -19.50
C LYS A 382 -4.51 -0.85 -18.27
N LEU A 383 -3.67 -0.43 -17.33
CA LEU A 383 -4.13 0.32 -16.14
C LEU A 383 -4.80 1.63 -16.52
N GLU A 384 -4.20 2.37 -17.45
CA GLU A 384 -4.73 3.66 -17.92
C GLU A 384 -6.04 3.49 -18.68
N HIS A 385 -6.10 2.53 -19.58
CA HIS A 385 -7.33 2.23 -20.32
C HIS A 385 -8.51 1.97 -19.38
N ILE A 386 -8.33 1.12 -18.37
CA ILE A 386 -9.40 0.83 -17.40
C ILE A 386 -9.73 2.07 -16.59
N ARG A 387 -8.73 2.81 -16.14
CA ARG A 387 -8.91 4.02 -15.35
C ARG A 387 -9.72 5.08 -16.09
N MET A 388 -9.43 5.29 -17.38
CA MET A 388 -10.10 6.32 -18.19
C MET A 388 -11.50 5.93 -18.61
N ASN A 389 -11.77 4.63 -18.81
CA ASN A 389 -13.04 4.11 -19.28
C ASN A 389 -13.96 3.60 -18.17
N ALA A 390 -13.51 3.62 -16.90
CA ALA A 390 -14.38 3.28 -15.78
C ALA A 390 -15.47 4.33 -15.57
N ASP A 391 -16.64 3.90 -15.12
CA ASP A 391 -17.70 4.84 -14.74
C ASP A 391 -17.20 5.79 -13.63
N GLY A 392 -17.52 7.06 -13.73
CA GLY A 392 -16.97 8.12 -12.89
C GLY A 392 -15.54 8.51 -13.27
N GLY A 393 -15.00 7.92 -14.34
CA GLY A 393 -13.69 8.26 -14.91
C GLY A 393 -12.52 8.07 -13.94
N PRO A 394 -11.41 8.81 -14.15
CA PRO A 394 -10.20 8.68 -13.32
C PRO A 394 -10.38 8.98 -11.83
N GLY A 395 -11.38 9.78 -11.46
CA GLY A 395 -11.71 10.15 -10.08
C GLY A 395 -12.68 9.19 -9.40
N GLY A 396 -13.34 8.32 -10.15
CA GLY A 396 -14.23 7.30 -9.61
C GLY A 396 -13.47 6.23 -8.80
N ALA A 397 -14.20 5.37 -8.09
CA ALA A 397 -13.58 4.37 -7.21
C ALA A 397 -12.70 3.38 -7.99
N VAL A 398 -13.16 2.88 -9.15
CA VAL A 398 -12.35 1.99 -10.02
C VAL A 398 -11.12 2.73 -10.54
N GLY A 399 -11.27 3.98 -11.01
CA GLY A 399 -10.16 4.81 -11.46
C GLY A 399 -9.13 5.06 -10.36
N THR A 400 -9.59 5.29 -9.13
CA THR A 400 -8.74 5.45 -7.95
C THR A 400 -8.01 4.16 -7.60
N MET A 401 -8.68 3.01 -7.65
CA MET A 401 -8.08 1.70 -7.42
C MET A 401 -6.97 1.40 -8.45
N MET A 402 -7.22 1.66 -9.74
CA MET A 402 -6.21 1.47 -10.80
C MET A 402 -4.99 2.38 -10.60
N LYS A 403 -5.21 3.65 -10.23
CA LYS A 403 -4.12 4.57 -9.86
C LYS A 403 -3.31 4.04 -8.68
N SER A 404 -3.99 3.53 -7.67
CA SER A 404 -3.32 2.97 -6.47
C SER A 404 -2.52 1.72 -6.80
N ILE A 405 -3.03 0.82 -7.64
CA ILE A 405 -2.29 -0.36 -8.12
C ILE A 405 -1.00 0.08 -8.83
N GLY A 406 -1.09 1.00 -9.79
CA GLY A 406 0.07 1.48 -10.53
C GLY A 406 1.13 2.13 -9.65
N ASN A 407 0.74 3.07 -8.79
CA ASN A 407 1.65 3.78 -7.89
C ASN A 407 2.32 2.83 -6.87
N ASN A 408 1.55 1.90 -6.32
CA ASN A 408 2.07 0.95 -5.33
C ASN A 408 2.92 -0.15 -5.96
N SER A 409 2.73 -0.47 -7.23
CA SER A 409 3.63 -1.37 -7.96
C SER A 409 5.04 -0.81 -7.98
N TYR A 410 5.20 0.48 -8.35
CA TYR A 410 6.50 1.16 -8.28
C TYR A 410 7.05 1.16 -6.85
N GLY A 411 6.26 1.60 -5.87
CA GLY A 411 6.72 1.66 -4.47
C GLY A 411 7.23 0.31 -3.95
N LYS A 412 6.59 -0.79 -4.34
CA LYS A 412 6.98 -2.15 -3.92
C LYS A 412 8.25 -2.67 -4.60
N THR A 413 8.65 -2.16 -5.76
CA THR A 413 9.92 -2.57 -6.39
C THR A 413 11.15 -2.12 -5.57
N VAL A 414 10.99 -1.10 -4.74
CA VAL A 414 12.06 -0.50 -3.91
C VAL A 414 11.94 -0.84 -2.42
N GLU A 415 10.88 -1.56 -2.01
CA GLU A 415 10.69 -1.97 -0.62
C GLU A 415 11.51 -3.24 -0.30
N ARG A 416 12.13 -3.27 0.90
CA ARG A 416 12.84 -4.45 1.42
C ARG A 416 11.90 -5.41 2.12
#